data_520780f8e8503f930172ff2c81e59ec0
#
_entry.id   520780f8e8503f930172ff2c81e59ec0
#
_cell.length_a   1.000
_cell.length_b   1.000
_cell.length_c   1.000
_cell.angle_alpha   90.00
_cell.angle_beta   90.00
_cell.angle_gamma   90.00
#
_symmetry.space_group_name_H-M   'P 1'
#
loop_
_entity.id
_entity.type
_entity.pdbx_description
1 polymer ?
#
loop_
_entity_poly.entity_id
_entity_poly.type
_entity_poly.pdbx_seq_one_letter_code
_entity_poly.pdbx_strand_id
1 'polypeptide(L)'
;AYGLPKASTLFLMRQLALELGADHIRVNGVNEDRIRSGIVTDEFIASRSSARGIKAADYMAGNLLKQEVEARHVAEAFLMLAQMERTTGHVVTVDGGNVEASLR
;
A
#
# COMPACT_ATOMS: atom_id res chain seq x y z
N ALA A 1 -13.72 5.23 -8.44
CA ALA A 1 -12.76 6.28 -8.80
C ALA A 1 -11.41 6.12 -8.11
N TYR A 2 -11.39 5.65 -6.87
CA TYR A 2 -10.13 5.46 -6.12
C TYR A 2 -9.24 4.38 -6.75
N GLY A 3 -9.83 3.29 -7.21
CA GLY A 3 -9.09 2.16 -7.79
C GLY A 3 -8.42 2.47 -9.11
N LEU A 4 -9.00 3.34 -9.93
CA LEU A 4 -8.44 3.67 -11.24
C LEU A 4 -7.12 4.45 -11.15
N PRO A 5 -6.98 5.51 -10.35
CA PRO A 5 -5.70 6.18 -10.16
C PRO A 5 -4.61 5.25 -9.62
N LYS A 6 -4.98 4.35 -8.69
CA LYS A 6 -4.04 3.38 -8.12
C LYS A 6 -3.55 2.39 -9.18
N ALA A 7 -4.46 1.85 -9.98
CA ALA A 7 -4.12 0.95 -11.08
C ALA A 7 -3.22 1.63 -12.11
N SER A 8 -3.51 2.90 -12.43
CA SER A 8 -2.71 3.70 -13.36
C SER A 8 -1.29 3.92 -12.83
N THR A 9 -1.14 4.17 -11.54
CA THR A 9 0.16 4.34 -10.90
C THR A 9 0.99 3.06 -10.98
N LEU A 10 0.38 1.91 -10.70
CA LEU A 10 1.08 0.62 -10.80
C LEU A 10 1.47 0.29 -12.24
N PHE A 11 0.60 0.60 -13.19
CA PHE A 11 0.90 0.44 -14.61
C PHE A 11 2.09 1.32 -15.02
N LEU A 12 2.08 2.59 -14.65
CA LEU A 12 3.17 3.53 -14.91
C LEU A 12 4.49 3.02 -14.32
N MET A 13 4.47 2.53 -13.11
CA MET A 13 5.64 1.97 -12.45
C MET A 13 6.25 0.84 -13.27
N ARG A 14 5.40 -0.08 -13.75
CA ARG A 14 5.86 -1.20 -14.59
C ARG A 14 6.42 -0.73 -15.93
N GLN A 15 5.79 0.26 -16.56
CA GLN A 15 6.29 0.83 -17.81
C GLN A 15 7.64 1.49 -17.62
N LEU A 16 7.82 2.24 -16.53
CA LEU A 16 9.11 2.85 -16.21
C LEU A 16 10.19 1.80 -15.92
N ALA A 17 9.83 0.72 -15.24
CA ALA A 17 10.78 -0.38 -15.02
C ALA A 17 11.24 -1.00 -16.34
N LEU A 18 10.32 -1.19 -17.28
CA LEU A 18 10.65 -1.70 -18.63
C LEU A 18 11.57 -0.76 -19.38
N GLU A 19 11.29 0.55 -19.35
CA GLU A 19 12.04 1.54 -20.10
C GLU A 19 13.44 1.79 -19.52
N LEU A 20 13.56 1.79 -18.19
CA LEU A 20 14.76 2.26 -17.51
C LEU A 20 15.69 1.13 -17.05
N GLY A 21 15.25 -0.12 -17.15
CA GLY A 21 16.03 -1.28 -16.68
C GLY A 21 17.39 -1.40 -17.40
N ALA A 22 17.43 -1.15 -18.70
CA ALA A 22 18.67 -1.20 -19.47
C ALA A 22 19.66 -0.10 -19.05
N ASP A 23 19.19 0.97 -18.44
CA ASP A 23 20.02 2.04 -17.90
C ASP A 23 20.39 1.78 -16.43
N HIS A 24 20.11 0.58 -15.92
CA HIS A 24 20.38 0.18 -14.55
C HIS A 24 19.62 1.00 -13.50
N ILE A 25 18.44 1.50 -13.87
CA ILE A 25 17.55 2.22 -12.97
C ILE A 25 16.43 1.27 -12.57
N ARG A 26 16.29 1.05 -11.26
CA ARG A 26 15.25 0.20 -10.69
C ARG A 26 14.01 1.06 -10.37
N VAL A 27 12.84 0.53 -10.67
CA VAL A 27 11.56 1.18 -10.37
C VAL A 27 10.65 0.16 -9.73
N ASN A 28 10.30 0.40 -8.47
CA ASN A 28 9.46 -0.49 -7.68
C ASN A 28 8.34 0.30 -7.02
N GLY A 29 7.39 -0.38 -6.44
CA GLY A 29 6.26 0.24 -5.78
C GLY A 29 5.92 -0.42 -4.45
N VAL A 30 5.18 0.30 -3.64
CA VAL A 30 4.62 -0.20 -2.38
C VAL A 30 3.12 -0.01 -2.43
N ASN A 31 2.39 -1.07 -2.09
CA ASN A 31 0.94 -1.06 -1.99
C ASN A 31 0.55 -1.20 -0.53
N GLU A 32 -0.17 -0.22 0.00
CA GLU A 32 -0.58 -0.19 1.41
C GLU A 32 -2.10 -0.18 1.53
N ASP A 33 -2.59 -0.31 2.76
CA ASP A 33 -4.02 -0.23 3.07
C ASP A 33 -4.24 0.47 4.41
N ARG A 34 -5.19 1.40 4.43
CA ARG A 34 -5.69 2.06 5.65
C ARG A 34 -4.59 2.67 6.52
N ILE A 35 -3.77 3.51 5.93
CA ILE A 35 -2.74 4.25 6.67
C ILE A 35 -3.34 5.59 7.12
N ARG A 36 -3.19 5.93 8.41
CA ARG A 36 -3.60 7.25 8.90
C ARG A 36 -2.81 8.33 8.20
N SER A 37 -3.52 9.29 7.61
CA SER A 37 -2.90 10.29 6.74
C SER A 37 -3.83 11.49 6.58
N GLY A 38 -3.47 12.41 5.72
CA GLY A 38 -4.35 13.51 5.33
C GLY A 38 -5.61 13.07 4.58
N ILE A 39 -5.58 11.87 3.98
CA ILE A 39 -6.75 11.29 3.29
C ILE A 39 -7.52 10.38 4.26
N VAL A 40 -6.83 9.51 4.97
CA VAL A 40 -7.43 8.61 5.97
C VAL A 40 -7.35 9.30 7.34
N THR A 41 -8.24 10.24 7.55
CA THR A 41 -8.33 11.03 8.78
C THR A 41 -9.13 10.30 9.85
N ASP A 42 -9.11 10.80 11.08
CA ASP A 42 -9.90 10.25 12.18
C ASP A 42 -11.40 10.27 11.85
N GLU A 43 -11.88 11.34 11.19
CA GLU A 43 -13.27 11.45 10.74
C GLU A 43 -13.60 10.39 9.69
N PHE A 44 -12.72 10.16 8.74
CA PHE A 44 -12.88 9.13 7.73
C PHE A 44 -12.97 7.75 8.38
N ILE A 45 -12.08 7.45 9.32
CA ILE A 45 -12.03 6.19 10.04
C ILE A 45 -13.33 5.99 10.84
N ALA A 46 -13.78 7.02 11.56
CA ALA A 46 -15.02 6.97 12.32
C ALA A 46 -16.22 6.69 11.43
N SER A 47 -16.31 7.35 10.28
CA SER A 47 -17.38 7.15 9.30
C SER A 47 -17.40 5.72 8.77
N ARG A 48 -16.25 5.20 8.35
CA ARG A 48 -16.12 3.86 7.78
C ARG A 48 -16.39 2.77 8.81
N SER A 49 -15.88 2.93 10.03
CA SER A 49 -16.10 1.95 11.10
C SER A 49 -17.56 1.93 11.55
N SER A 50 -18.19 3.09 11.67
CA SER A 50 -19.62 3.19 11.98
C SER A 50 -20.50 2.54 10.92
N ALA A 51 -20.20 2.75 9.65
CA ALA A 51 -20.94 2.14 8.53
C ALA A 51 -20.88 0.61 8.57
N ARG A 52 -19.81 0.05 9.11
CA ARG A 52 -19.63 -1.40 9.26
C ARG A 52 -20.03 -1.93 10.63
N GLY A 53 -20.46 -1.07 11.56
CA GLY A 53 -20.87 -1.45 12.92
C GLY A 53 -19.71 -1.95 13.77
N ILE A 54 -18.49 -1.51 13.52
CA ILE A 54 -17.29 -1.94 14.26
C ILE A 54 -16.57 -0.72 14.87
N LYS A 55 -15.66 -0.99 15.81
CA LYS A 55 -14.83 0.06 16.40
C LYS A 55 -13.78 0.54 15.42
N ALA A 56 -13.34 1.79 15.57
CA ALA A 56 -12.29 2.37 14.75
C ALA A 56 -11.00 1.54 14.78
N ALA A 57 -10.60 1.06 15.97
CA ALA A 57 -9.42 0.20 16.10
C ALA A 57 -9.55 -1.09 15.31
N ASP A 58 -10.73 -1.73 15.33
CA ASP A 58 -10.98 -2.96 14.61
C ASP A 58 -11.00 -2.72 13.09
N TYR A 59 -11.52 -1.56 12.66
CA TYR A 59 -11.48 -1.16 11.26
C TYR A 59 -10.04 -1.03 10.76
N MET A 60 -9.18 -0.35 11.52
CA MET A 60 -7.78 -0.15 11.14
C MET A 60 -6.94 -1.44 11.25
N ALA A 61 -7.37 -2.40 12.07
CA ALA A 61 -6.74 -3.70 12.23
C ALA A 61 -7.44 -4.82 11.45
N GLY A 62 -8.21 -4.46 10.42
CA GLY A 62 -8.97 -5.41 9.59
C GLY A 62 -8.11 -6.17 8.60
N ASN A 63 -7.15 -6.94 9.09
CA ASN A 63 -6.22 -7.76 8.31
C ASN A 63 -5.92 -9.06 9.06
N LEU A 64 -5.12 -9.95 8.45
CA LEU A 64 -4.80 -11.25 9.05
C LEU A 64 -4.01 -11.13 10.35
N LEU A 65 -3.14 -10.14 10.46
CA LEU A 65 -2.33 -9.93 11.66
C LEU A 65 -3.12 -9.27 12.79
N LYS A 66 -4.32 -8.73 12.51
CA LYS A 66 -5.14 -8.01 13.49
C LYS A 66 -4.39 -6.86 14.16
N GLN A 67 -3.58 -6.16 13.35
CA GLN A 67 -2.77 -5.03 13.80
C GLN A 67 -2.86 -3.91 12.79
N GLU A 68 -2.94 -2.68 13.28
CA GLU A 68 -2.95 -1.50 12.42
C GLU A 68 -1.62 -1.37 11.67
N VAL A 69 -1.69 -1.08 10.37
CA VAL A 69 -0.50 -0.77 9.56
C VAL A 69 -0.24 0.73 9.68
N GLU A 70 0.96 1.09 10.07
CA GLU A 70 1.37 2.47 10.28
C GLU A 70 2.34 2.94 9.19
N ALA A 71 2.52 4.25 9.08
CA ALA A 71 3.42 4.84 8.09
C ALA A 71 4.85 4.28 8.18
N ARG A 72 5.33 3.97 9.38
CA ARG A 72 6.67 3.38 9.59
C ARG A 72 6.82 2.01 8.93
N HIS A 73 5.74 1.23 8.84
CA HIS A 73 5.77 -0.07 8.16
C HIS A 73 5.91 0.09 6.65
N VAL A 74 5.28 1.11 6.09
CA VAL A 74 5.41 1.45 4.67
C VAL A 74 6.83 1.97 4.38
N ALA A 75 7.35 2.83 5.26
CA ALA A 75 8.72 3.35 5.14
C ALA A 75 9.75 2.23 5.15
N GLU A 76 9.53 1.20 5.97
CA GLU A 76 10.38 0.01 6.04
C GLU A 76 10.46 -0.71 4.68
N ALA A 77 9.33 -0.83 3.97
CA ALA A 77 9.29 -1.43 2.64
C ALA A 77 10.08 -0.60 1.62
N PHE A 78 9.96 0.72 1.66
CA PHE A 78 10.74 1.61 0.80
C PHE A 78 12.24 1.47 1.05
N LEU A 79 12.65 1.42 2.31
CA LEU A 79 14.05 1.24 2.68
C LEU A 79 14.58 -0.09 2.17
N MET A 80 13.82 -1.17 2.35
CA MET A 80 14.18 -2.50 1.86
C MET A 80 14.38 -2.47 0.34
N LEU A 81 13.44 -1.90 -0.40
CA LEU A 81 13.52 -1.82 -1.86
C LEU A 81 14.73 -1.00 -2.32
N ALA A 82 15.07 0.07 -1.60
CA ALA A 82 16.25 0.88 -1.91
C ALA A 82 17.55 0.07 -1.79
N GLN A 83 17.58 -0.94 -0.92
CA GLN A 83 18.74 -1.78 -0.68
C GLN A 83 18.81 -3.02 -1.58
N MET A 84 17.73 -3.38 -2.25
CA MET A 84 17.64 -4.57 -3.08
C MET A 84 18.14 -4.29 -4.50
N GLU A 85 19.41 -4.57 -4.74
CA GLU A 85 20.10 -4.18 -5.97
C GLU A 85 19.60 -4.86 -7.25
N ARG A 86 18.92 -5.97 -7.15
CA ARG A 86 18.49 -6.78 -8.30
C ARG A 86 16.98 -6.94 -8.39
N THR A 87 16.23 -5.99 -7.82
CA THR A 87 14.77 -6.00 -7.86
C THR A 87 14.25 -4.77 -8.59
N THR A 88 13.46 -4.98 -9.63
CA THR A 88 12.79 -3.93 -10.39
C THR A 88 11.43 -4.44 -10.88
N GLY A 89 10.49 -3.53 -11.09
CA GLY A 89 9.13 -3.89 -11.53
C GLY A 89 8.31 -4.62 -10.47
N HIS A 90 8.73 -4.55 -9.21
CA HIS A 90 8.12 -5.29 -8.10
C HIS A 90 7.25 -4.38 -7.23
N VAL A 91 6.15 -4.93 -6.73
CA VAL A 91 5.26 -4.25 -5.78
C VAL A 91 5.27 -5.01 -4.47
N VAL A 92 5.68 -4.34 -3.40
CA VAL A 92 5.61 -4.88 -2.04
C VAL A 92 4.29 -4.47 -1.42
N THR A 93 3.51 -5.42 -0.96
CA THR A 93 2.24 -5.14 -0.29
C THR A 93 2.44 -5.09 1.22
N VAL A 94 2.01 -3.98 1.83
CA VAL A 94 2.11 -3.73 3.27
C VAL A 94 0.70 -3.45 3.79
N ASP A 95 -0.04 -4.49 4.11
CA ASP A 95 -1.45 -4.40 4.50
C ASP A 95 -1.83 -5.34 5.64
N GLY A 96 -0.85 -5.93 6.30
CA GLY A 96 -1.10 -6.88 7.37
C GLY A 96 -1.77 -8.18 6.90
N GLY A 97 -1.79 -8.43 5.59
CA GLY A 97 -2.45 -9.58 5.01
C GLY A 97 -3.95 -9.35 4.80
N ASN A 98 -4.31 -8.37 3.99
CA ASN A 98 -5.72 -8.16 3.62
C ASN A 98 -6.03 -8.96 2.35
N VAL A 99 -6.19 -10.27 2.50
CA VAL A 99 -6.34 -11.20 1.39
C VAL A 99 -7.60 -10.91 0.57
N GLU A 100 -8.69 -10.50 1.21
CA GLU A 100 -9.95 -10.19 0.53
C GLU A 100 -9.83 -9.02 -0.45
N ALA A 101 -8.87 -8.14 -0.22
CA ALA A 101 -8.61 -7.00 -1.10
C ALA A 101 -7.31 -7.16 -1.89
N SER A 102 -6.77 -8.37 -1.99
CA SER A 102 -5.45 -8.62 -2.58
C SER A 102 -5.35 -8.31 -4.06
N LEU A 103 -6.47 -8.22 -4.75
CA LEU A 103 -6.51 -7.92 -6.19
C LEU A 103 -6.59 -6.43 -6.50
N ARG A 104 -6.65 -5.58 -5.48
CA ARG A 104 -6.75 -4.13 -5.68
C ARG A 104 -5.49 -3.52 -6.29
#